data_4a76804d9923837139d15fea4abe4701
#
_entry.id   4a76804d9923837139d15fea4abe4701
#
_cell.length_a   1.000
_cell.length_b   1.000
_cell.length_c   1.000
_cell.angle_alpha   90.00
_cell.angle_beta   90.00
_cell.angle_gamma   90.00
#
_symmetry.space_group_name_H-M   'P 1'
#
loop_
_entity.id
_entity.type
_entity.pdbx_description
1 polymer ?
#
loop_
_entity_poly.entity_id
_entity_poly.type
_entity_poly.pdbx_seq_one_letter_code
_entity_poly.pdbx_strand_id
1 'polypeptide(L)'
;MMDLVIISLGEGRIETGFGAVNIELKRDGKTQWVDLANLPSAPELRELLTQWQFLYPSVLNLSDSLMSPNTVIFESEGITNISTQDLQELSYNLKRSLNDWLASGDFGKVVGRIRTELNKHDRITIAIVSAQQHIWQLPWHFWHIFEHYPHAIEVFSKPRFSNVSDRQPQRKFLVL
;
A
#
# COMPACT_ATOMS: atom_id res chain seq x y z
N MET A 1 -19.37 -7.87 -12.84
CA MET A 1 -18.02 -8.42 -13.11
C MET A 1 -17.16 -8.13 -11.90
N MET A 2 -16.23 -9.00 -11.56
CA MET A 2 -15.36 -8.83 -10.41
C MET A 2 -13.91 -8.81 -10.88
N ASP A 3 -13.27 -7.66 -10.73
CA ASP A 3 -11.88 -7.45 -11.11
C ASP A 3 -10.98 -7.45 -9.87
N LEU A 4 -9.86 -8.14 -9.95
CA LEU A 4 -8.84 -8.22 -8.91
C LEU A 4 -7.49 -7.80 -9.49
N VAL A 5 -6.97 -6.68 -9.01
CA VAL A 5 -5.61 -6.21 -9.30
C VAL A 5 -4.70 -6.66 -8.15
N ILE A 6 -3.69 -7.46 -8.43
CA ILE A 6 -2.71 -7.92 -7.45
C ILE A 6 -1.40 -7.20 -7.72
N ILE A 7 -0.91 -6.45 -6.73
CA ILE A 7 0.36 -5.73 -6.78
C ILE A 7 1.28 -6.37 -5.77
N SER A 8 2.23 -7.15 -6.26
CA SER A 8 3.20 -7.88 -5.43
C SER A 8 4.54 -7.15 -5.45
N LEU A 9 4.86 -6.49 -4.34
CA LEU A 9 6.15 -5.84 -4.17
C LEU A 9 7.18 -6.91 -3.75
N GLY A 10 8.21 -7.06 -4.56
CA GLY A 10 9.33 -7.95 -4.29
C GLY A 10 10.25 -7.43 -3.19
N GLU A 11 11.50 -7.83 -3.24
CA GLU A 11 12.53 -7.30 -2.34
C GLU A 11 12.79 -5.83 -2.63
N GLY A 12 12.92 -5.03 -1.59
CA GLY A 12 13.15 -3.60 -1.67
C GLY A 12 12.61 -2.86 -0.45
N ARG A 13 12.75 -1.56 -0.44
CA ARG A 13 12.21 -0.65 0.56
C ARG A 13 11.80 0.65 -0.13
N ILE A 14 11.00 1.47 0.53
CA ILE A 14 10.63 2.79 0.00
C ILE A 14 11.89 3.62 -0.28
N GLU A 15 12.87 3.58 0.63
CA GLU A 15 14.11 4.35 0.56
C GLU A 15 15.04 3.90 -0.57
N THR A 16 15.01 2.63 -0.95
CA THR A 16 15.91 2.05 -1.97
C THR A 16 15.22 1.72 -3.28
N GLY A 17 13.89 1.71 -3.27
CA GLY A 17 13.04 1.30 -4.40
C GLY A 17 12.78 -0.20 -4.43
N PHE A 18 11.92 -0.59 -5.37
CA PHE A 18 11.57 -1.98 -5.65
C PHE A 18 11.92 -2.30 -7.10
N GLY A 19 12.93 -3.14 -7.29
CA GLY A 19 13.40 -3.53 -8.64
C GLY A 19 12.44 -4.46 -9.38
N ALA A 20 11.58 -5.17 -8.64
CA ALA A 20 10.58 -6.08 -9.20
C ALA A 20 9.25 -5.91 -8.48
N VAL A 21 8.28 -5.35 -9.18
CA VAL A 21 6.87 -5.29 -8.76
C VAL A 21 6.08 -6.06 -9.80
N ASN A 22 5.47 -7.15 -9.37
CA ASN A 22 4.62 -7.97 -10.24
C ASN A 22 3.17 -7.51 -10.11
N ILE A 23 2.54 -7.17 -11.23
CA ILE A 23 1.15 -6.72 -11.28
C ILE A 23 0.34 -7.70 -12.11
N GLU A 24 -0.72 -8.23 -11.54
CA GLU A 24 -1.63 -9.18 -12.19
C GLU A 24 -3.06 -8.63 -12.17
N LEU A 25 -3.72 -8.63 -13.32
CA LEU A 25 -5.15 -8.41 -13.40
C LEU A 25 -5.88 -9.73 -13.60
N LYS A 26 -6.82 -10.00 -12.71
CA LYS A 26 -7.78 -11.12 -12.84
C LYS A 26 -9.19 -10.59 -13.00
N ARG A 27 -9.94 -11.24 -13.87
CA ARG A 27 -11.36 -10.97 -14.09
C ARG A 27 -12.14 -12.26 -13.92
N ASP A 28 -13.11 -12.24 -12.99
CA ASP A 28 -13.89 -13.42 -12.60
C ASP A 28 -12.99 -14.67 -12.35
N GLY A 29 -11.87 -14.45 -11.63
CA GLY A 29 -10.89 -15.47 -11.26
C GLY A 29 -9.89 -15.88 -12.33
N LYS A 30 -10.00 -15.37 -13.56
CA LYS A 30 -9.09 -15.67 -14.67
C LYS A 30 -8.09 -14.55 -14.88
N THR A 31 -6.80 -14.90 -14.93
CA THR A 31 -5.73 -13.95 -15.27
C THR A 31 -5.92 -13.41 -16.67
N GLN A 32 -6.00 -12.09 -16.78
CA GLN A 32 -6.08 -11.37 -18.05
C GLN A 32 -4.69 -11.04 -18.56
N TRP A 33 -3.85 -10.52 -17.68
CA TRP A 33 -2.45 -10.21 -17.97
C TRP A 33 -1.63 -10.12 -16.68
N VAL A 34 -0.32 -10.22 -16.88
CA VAL A 34 0.70 -10.02 -15.85
C VAL A 34 1.75 -9.07 -16.42
N ASP A 35 2.11 -8.04 -15.67
CA ASP A 35 3.19 -7.11 -16.01
C ASP A 35 4.22 -7.07 -14.88
N LEU A 36 5.45 -6.76 -15.23
CA LEU A 36 6.54 -6.51 -14.32
C LEU A 36 6.96 -5.04 -14.41
N ALA A 37 7.05 -4.39 -13.27
CA ALA A 37 7.44 -2.99 -13.17
C ALA A 37 8.50 -2.79 -12.10
N ASN A 38 9.01 -1.57 -12.00
CA ASN A 38 9.82 -1.11 -10.90
C ASN A 38 9.21 0.13 -10.24
N LEU A 39 9.56 0.35 -8.99
CA LEU A 39 9.31 1.59 -8.27
C LEU A 39 10.66 2.15 -7.82
N PRO A 40 10.97 3.42 -8.13
CA PRO A 40 12.23 4.02 -7.74
C PRO A 40 12.33 4.26 -6.23
N SER A 41 13.50 4.61 -5.76
CA SER A 41 13.70 5.06 -4.38
C SER A 41 12.88 6.33 -4.08
N ALA A 42 12.32 6.41 -2.88
CA ALA A 42 11.53 7.56 -2.42
C ALA A 42 11.79 7.84 -0.93
N PRO A 43 13.00 8.26 -0.55
CA PRO A 43 13.33 8.51 0.85
C PRO A 43 12.46 9.61 1.46
N GLU A 44 12.12 10.65 0.71
CA GLU A 44 11.23 11.73 1.15
C GLU A 44 9.82 11.22 1.51
N LEU A 45 9.28 10.29 0.73
CA LEU A 45 8.00 9.65 1.04
C LEU A 45 8.07 8.91 2.39
N ARG A 46 9.20 8.25 2.66
CA ARG A 46 9.41 7.55 3.93
C ARG A 46 9.47 8.51 5.11
N GLU A 47 10.11 9.64 4.95
CA GLU A 47 10.19 10.71 5.97
C GLU A 47 8.80 11.28 6.26
N LEU A 48 8.05 11.65 5.23
CA LEU A 48 6.68 12.16 5.35
C LEU A 48 5.75 11.15 6.04
N LEU A 49 5.87 9.86 5.68
CA LEU A 49 5.10 8.80 6.33
C LEU A 49 5.42 8.70 7.84
N THR A 50 6.69 8.77 8.19
CA THR A 50 7.13 8.70 9.59
C THR A 50 6.59 9.88 10.40
N GLN A 51 6.67 11.09 9.86
CA GLN A 51 6.13 12.29 10.49
C GLN A 51 4.60 12.19 10.65
N TRP A 52 3.91 11.78 9.60
CA TRP A 52 2.46 11.61 9.62
C TRP A 52 2.00 10.58 10.66
N GLN A 53 2.68 9.43 10.76
CA GLN A 53 2.39 8.39 11.75
C GLN A 53 2.62 8.86 13.18
N PHE A 54 3.58 9.75 13.39
CA PHE A 54 3.85 10.33 14.70
C PHE A 54 2.79 11.36 15.11
N LEU A 55 2.35 12.21 14.19
CA LEU A 55 1.44 13.32 14.46
C LEU A 55 -0.03 12.90 14.48
N TYR A 56 -0.43 11.98 13.62
CA TYR A 56 -1.83 11.58 13.44
C TYR A 56 -2.52 11.08 14.73
N PRO A 57 -1.92 10.17 15.52
CA PRO A 57 -2.51 9.72 16.76
C PRO A 57 -2.64 10.84 17.81
N SER A 58 -1.69 11.78 17.83
CA SER A 58 -1.69 12.90 18.80
C SER A 58 -2.88 13.83 18.55
N VAL A 59 -3.23 14.09 17.30
CA VAL A 59 -4.38 14.94 16.96
C VAL A 59 -5.71 14.24 17.23
N LEU A 60 -5.81 12.93 16.96
CA LEU A 60 -7.02 12.15 17.27
C LEU A 60 -7.30 12.11 18.78
N ASN A 61 -6.27 11.88 19.60
CA ASN A 61 -6.42 11.87 21.06
C ASN A 61 -6.84 13.23 21.63
N LEU A 62 -6.39 14.34 21.03
CA LEU A 62 -6.84 15.70 21.39
C LEU A 62 -8.31 15.91 21.06
N SER A 63 -8.78 15.42 19.90
CA SER A 63 -10.19 15.53 19.50
C SER A 63 -11.12 14.77 20.44
N ASP A 64 -10.74 13.57 20.86
CA ASP A 64 -11.51 12.76 21.81
C ASP A 64 -11.53 13.40 23.20
N SER A 65 -10.43 14.03 23.63
CA SER A 65 -10.33 14.73 24.89
C SER A 65 -11.22 15.97 24.97
N LEU A 66 -11.41 16.68 23.86
CA LEU A 66 -12.29 17.85 23.78
C LEU A 66 -13.78 17.49 23.81
N MET A 67 -14.12 16.24 23.52
CA MET A 67 -15.52 15.74 23.50
C MET A 67 -15.96 15.15 24.87
N SER A 68 -15.05 15.00 25.84
CA SER A 68 -15.37 14.41 27.15
C SER A 68 -15.57 15.50 28.20
N PRO A 69 -16.73 15.58 28.87
CA PRO A 69 -17.02 16.61 29.87
C PRO A 69 -16.26 16.47 31.20
N ASN A 70 -15.39 15.45 31.35
CA ASN A 70 -14.60 15.17 32.55
C ASN A 70 -13.10 15.08 32.26
N THR A 71 -12.56 16.02 31.50
CA THR A 71 -11.12 15.99 31.16
C THR A 71 -10.28 16.48 32.31
N VAL A 72 -9.53 15.56 32.93
CA VAL A 72 -8.35 15.91 33.73
C VAL A 72 -7.25 16.31 32.75
N ILE A 73 -6.91 17.59 32.75
CA ILE A 73 -5.81 18.12 31.95
C ILE A 73 -4.52 17.56 32.54
N PHE A 74 -3.94 16.55 31.90
CA PHE A 74 -2.55 16.20 32.15
C PHE A 74 -1.69 17.21 31.35
N GLU A 75 -1.05 18.11 32.07
CA GLU A 75 0.09 18.87 31.55
C GLU A 75 1.22 17.88 31.23
N SER A 76 1.23 17.32 30.04
CA SER A 76 2.41 16.66 29.50
C SER A 76 3.30 17.75 28.89
N GLU A 77 4.33 18.13 29.61
CA GLU A 77 5.44 18.93 29.09
C GLU A 77 5.97 18.24 27.83
N GLY A 78 5.77 18.87 26.67
CA GLY A 78 6.37 18.41 25.40
C GLY A 78 5.44 18.23 24.22
N ILE A 79 4.13 18.48 24.34
CA ILE A 79 3.28 18.56 23.15
C ILE A 79 3.46 19.95 22.55
N THR A 80 4.35 20.03 21.56
CA THR A 80 4.41 21.17 20.65
C THR A 80 3.01 21.39 20.09
N ASN A 81 2.58 22.65 19.99
CA ASN A 81 1.30 23.07 19.39
C ASN A 81 1.26 22.69 17.90
N ILE A 82 1.02 21.41 17.62
CA ILE A 82 0.81 20.94 16.27
C ILE A 82 -0.60 21.37 15.90
N SER A 83 -0.69 22.35 15.04
CA SER A 83 -1.98 22.83 14.59
C SER A 83 -2.63 21.81 13.67
N THR A 84 -3.95 21.77 13.64
CA THR A 84 -4.72 20.99 12.65
C THR A 84 -4.26 21.33 11.22
N GLN A 85 -3.79 22.55 11.01
CA GLN A 85 -3.26 23.02 9.74
C GLN A 85 -1.96 22.30 9.36
N ASP A 86 -1.03 22.09 10.32
CA ASP A 86 0.22 21.38 10.06
C ASP A 86 -0.04 19.92 9.65
N LEU A 87 -1.01 19.25 10.30
CA LEU A 87 -1.41 17.90 9.93
C LEU A 87 -2.06 17.86 8.54
N GLN A 88 -2.88 18.85 8.17
CA GLN A 88 -3.48 18.94 6.85
C GLN A 88 -2.43 19.11 5.77
N GLU A 89 -1.46 20.00 5.99
CA GLU A 89 -0.34 20.22 5.08
C GLU A 89 0.52 18.96 4.92
N LEU A 90 0.85 18.30 6.03
CA LEU A 90 1.61 17.06 6.01
C LEU A 90 0.84 15.94 5.27
N SER A 91 -0.47 15.82 5.50
CA SER A 91 -1.32 14.84 4.81
C SER A 91 -1.39 15.12 3.31
N TYR A 92 -1.47 16.40 2.92
CA TYR A 92 -1.44 16.80 1.51
C TYR A 92 -0.10 16.43 0.85
N ASN A 93 1.02 16.77 1.51
CA ASN A 93 2.35 16.47 1.02
C ASN A 93 2.59 14.95 0.91
N LEU A 94 2.13 14.17 1.91
CA LEU A 94 2.21 12.71 1.89
C LEU A 94 1.37 12.13 0.74
N LYS A 95 0.13 12.59 0.56
CA LYS A 95 -0.73 12.19 -0.55
C LYS A 95 -0.06 12.47 -1.90
N ARG A 96 0.48 13.66 -2.08
CA ARG A 96 1.17 14.06 -3.31
C ARG A 96 2.39 13.16 -3.56
N SER A 97 3.28 13.02 -2.58
CA SER A 97 4.51 12.23 -2.70
C SER A 97 4.20 10.76 -2.99
N LEU A 98 3.18 10.17 -2.35
CA LEU A 98 2.73 8.80 -2.63
C LEU A 98 2.27 8.64 -4.09
N ASN A 99 1.46 9.59 -4.60
CA ASN A 99 0.95 9.52 -5.96
C ASN A 99 2.05 9.75 -7.01
N ASP A 100 2.97 10.67 -6.76
CA ASP A 100 4.13 10.90 -7.62
C ASP A 100 5.01 9.64 -7.69
N TRP A 101 5.23 8.98 -6.56
CA TRP A 101 5.97 7.72 -6.50
C TRP A 101 5.28 6.60 -7.28
N LEU A 102 3.97 6.40 -7.09
CA LEU A 102 3.18 5.39 -7.81
C LEU A 102 2.96 5.71 -9.29
N ALA A 103 3.15 6.96 -9.70
CA ALA A 103 3.12 7.37 -11.10
C ALA A 103 4.50 7.28 -11.78
N SER A 104 5.56 7.01 -11.01
CA SER A 104 6.93 7.01 -11.52
C SER A 104 7.37 5.65 -12.06
N GLY A 105 8.48 5.65 -12.78
CA GLY A 105 9.08 4.45 -13.34
C GLY A 105 8.16 3.70 -14.31
N ASP A 106 8.37 2.39 -14.39
CA ASP A 106 7.52 1.53 -15.23
C ASP A 106 6.17 1.26 -14.58
N PHE A 107 6.07 1.39 -13.24
CA PHE A 107 4.80 1.22 -12.53
C PHE A 107 3.74 2.23 -12.99
N GLY A 108 4.13 3.47 -13.26
CA GLY A 108 3.21 4.48 -13.80
C GLY A 108 2.58 4.08 -15.14
N LYS A 109 3.32 3.38 -16.01
CA LYS A 109 2.79 2.84 -17.29
C LYS A 109 1.74 1.77 -17.02
N VAL A 110 2.01 0.88 -16.06
CA VAL A 110 1.07 -0.19 -15.69
C VAL A 110 -0.20 0.39 -15.06
N VAL A 111 -0.08 1.43 -14.23
CA VAL A 111 -1.25 2.16 -13.69
C VAL A 111 -2.11 2.74 -14.82
N GLY A 112 -1.49 3.28 -15.86
CA GLY A 112 -2.18 3.73 -17.09
C GLY A 112 -2.98 2.59 -17.74
N ARG A 113 -2.37 1.40 -17.89
CA ARG A 113 -3.02 0.21 -18.42
C ARG A 113 -4.19 -0.24 -17.53
N ILE A 114 -4.00 -0.31 -16.21
CA ILE A 114 -5.08 -0.64 -15.25
C ILE A 114 -6.29 0.26 -15.50
N ARG A 115 -6.08 1.58 -15.65
CA ARG A 115 -7.17 2.54 -15.88
C ARG A 115 -7.92 2.33 -17.21
N THR A 116 -7.28 1.80 -18.22
CA THR A 116 -7.94 1.49 -19.52
C THR A 116 -8.71 0.19 -19.48
N GLU A 117 -8.30 -0.77 -18.65
CA GLU A 117 -8.87 -2.11 -18.57
C GLU A 117 -10.02 -2.23 -17.58
N LEU A 118 -10.00 -1.42 -16.49
CA LEU A 118 -11.03 -1.45 -15.46
C LEU A 118 -12.24 -0.60 -15.83
N ASN A 119 -13.43 -1.09 -15.48
CA ASN A 119 -14.67 -0.34 -15.60
C ASN A 119 -15.09 0.20 -14.23
N LYS A 120 -15.50 1.47 -14.17
CA LYS A 120 -15.92 2.15 -12.93
C LYS A 120 -17.11 1.50 -12.22
N HIS A 121 -17.93 0.75 -12.98
CA HIS A 121 -19.14 0.09 -12.46
C HIS A 121 -18.88 -1.34 -11.97
N ASP A 122 -17.68 -1.87 -12.20
CA ASP A 122 -17.32 -3.20 -11.74
C ASP A 122 -16.89 -3.20 -10.27
N ARG A 123 -16.97 -4.37 -9.64
CA ARG A 123 -16.41 -4.57 -8.30
C ARG A 123 -14.91 -4.78 -8.44
N ILE A 124 -14.14 -3.84 -7.93
CA ILE A 124 -12.69 -3.85 -8.05
C ILE A 124 -12.08 -4.11 -6.67
N THR A 125 -11.17 -5.06 -6.62
CA THR A 125 -10.32 -5.29 -5.44
C THR A 125 -8.88 -5.04 -5.84
N ILE A 126 -8.16 -4.24 -5.04
CA ILE A 126 -6.74 -3.98 -5.20
C ILE A 126 -6.00 -4.65 -4.05
N ALA A 127 -5.29 -5.73 -4.34
CA ALA A 127 -4.53 -6.49 -3.36
C ALA A 127 -3.06 -6.07 -3.36
N ILE A 128 -2.59 -5.52 -2.25
CA ILE A 128 -1.19 -5.17 -2.02
C ILE A 128 -0.51 -6.33 -1.31
N VAL A 129 0.42 -6.97 -1.98
CA VAL A 129 1.15 -8.13 -1.46
C VAL A 129 2.59 -7.72 -1.16
N SER A 130 3.00 -7.80 0.11
CA SER A 130 4.36 -7.50 0.54
C SER A 130 4.73 -8.28 1.79
N ALA A 131 6.01 -8.66 1.90
CA ALA A 131 6.57 -9.18 3.14
C ALA A 131 6.88 -8.07 4.16
N GLN A 132 6.88 -6.81 3.72
CA GLN A 132 7.33 -5.67 4.49
C GLN A 132 6.16 -4.93 5.12
N GLN A 133 6.14 -4.89 6.45
CA GLN A 133 5.06 -4.28 7.22
C GLN A 133 4.87 -2.79 6.92
N HIS A 134 5.94 -2.03 6.68
CA HIS A 134 5.85 -0.60 6.41
C HIS A 134 5.12 -0.27 5.10
N ILE A 135 5.03 -1.21 4.15
CA ILE A 135 4.24 -1.05 2.94
C ILE A 135 2.74 -1.05 3.26
N TRP A 136 2.31 -1.84 4.25
CA TRP A 136 0.91 -1.85 4.67
C TRP A 136 0.52 -0.63 5.49
N GLN A 137 1.51 0.09 6.02
CA GLN A 137 1.32 1.33 6.78
C GLN A 137 1.19 2.56 5.89
N LEU A 138 1.47 2.44 4.58
CA LEU A 138 1.19 3.51 3.64
C LEU A 138 -0.31 3.78 3.59
N PRO A 139 -0.73 5.04 3.53
CA PRO A 139 -2.15 5.40 3.38
C PRO A 139 -2.60 5.18 1.94
N TRP A 140 -2.76 3.92 1.53
CA TRP A 140 -3.11 3.53 0.17
C TRP A 140 -4.40 4.18 -0.33
N HIS A 141 -5.35 4.46 0.56
CA HIS A 141 -6.57 5.21 0.24
C HIS A 141 -6.30 6.62 -0.32
N PHE A 142 -5.09 7.17 -0.14
CA PHE A 142 -4.67 8.41 -0.78
C PHE A 142 -4.29 8.23 -2.26
N TRP A 143 -4.13 7.01 -2.72
CA TRP A 143 -3.79 6.76 -4.12
C TRP A 143 -4.95 7.17 -5.03
N HIS A 144 -4.66 8.00 -6.05
CA HIS A 144 -5.65 8.54 -6.98
C HIS A 144 -6.47 7.47 -7.73
N ILE A 145 -6.05 6.22 -7.71
CA ILE A 145 -6.82 5.13 -8.31
C ILE A 145 -8.18 4.98 -7.61
N PHE A 146 -8.24 5.18 -6.29
CA PHE A 146 -9.48 5.09 -5.52
C PHE A 146 -10.44 6.27 -5.78
N GLU A 147 -9.92 7.41 -6.22
CA GLU A 147 -10.76 8.52 -6.68
C GLU A 147 -11.46 8.21 -8.01
N HIS A 148 -10.77 7.43 -8.89
CA HIS A 148 -11.35 7.00 -10.16
C HIS A 148 -12.32 5.83 -9.99
N TYR A 149 -12.10 4.99 -8.99
CA TYR A 149 -12.87 3.79 -8.68
C TYR A 149 -13.35 3.83 -7.23
N PRO A 150 -14.37 4.65 -6.89
CA PRO A 150 -14.77 4.90 -5.50
C PRO A 150 -15.34 3.67 -4.78
N HIS A 151 -15.66 2.61 -5.52
CA HIS A 151 -16.13 1.34 -4.97
C HIS A 151 -15.03 0.27 -4.91
N ALA A 152 -13.80 0.63 -5.27
CA ALA A 152 -12.66 -0.27 -5.13
C ALA A 152 -12.30 -0.44 -3.64
N ILE A 153 -11.95 -1.67 -3.29
CA ILE A 153 -11.47 -2.02 -1.95
C ILE A 153 -9.99 -2.39 -1.98
N GLU A 154 -9.25 -1.93 -0.99
CA GLU A 154 -7.87 -2.33 -0.76
C GLU A 154 -7.80 -3.54 0.18
N VAL A 155 -6.89 -4.46 -0.13
CA VAL A 155 -6.64 -5.66 0.68
C VAL A 155 -5.14 -5.86 0.82
N PHE A 156 -4.68 -6.24 2.01
CA PHE A 156 -3.27 -6.49 2.28
C PHE A 156 -3.01 -7.97 2.51
N SER A 157 -1.93 -8.49 1.94
CA SER A 157 -1.56 -9.90 2.07
C SER A 157 -0.05 -10.08 2.13
N LYS A 158 0.39 -11.12 2.84
CA LYS A 158 1.78 -11.59 2.76
C LYS A 158 1.98 -12.43 1.50
N PRO A 159 3.20 -12.45 0.92
CA PRO A 159 3.53 -13.38 -0.15
C PRO A 159 3.30 -14.81 0.33
N ARG A 160 2.60 -15.60 -0.47
CA ARG A 160 2.53 -17.05 -0.23
C ARG A 160 3.82 -17.66 -0.76
N PHE A 161 4.73 -17.99 0.12
CA PHE A 161 5.84 -18.86 -0.24
C PHE A 161 5.24 -20.25 -0.50
N SER A 162 5.14 -20.66 -1.75
CA SER A 162 4.95 -22.06 -2.06
C SER A 162 6.24 -22.74 -1.63
N ASN A 163 6.21 -23.48 -0.52
CA ASN A 163 7.26 -24.41 -0.17
C ASN A 163 7.36 -25.45 -1.30
N VAL A 164 8.21 -25.16 -2.28
CA VAL A 164 8.68 -26.12 -3.28
C VAL A 164 9.85 -26.88 -2.62
N SER A 165 9.58 -27.56 -1.53
CA SER A 165 10.46 -28.56 -0.97
C SER A 165 9.59 -29.64 -0.35
N ASP A 166 9.17 -30.57 -1.16
CA ASP A 166 9.08 -32.01 -0.88
C ASP A 166 8.48 -32.77 -2.08
N ARG A 167 9.22 -32.74 -3.18
CA ARG A 167 9.15 -33.84 -4.13
C ARG A 167 10.53 -34.45 -4.24
N GLN A 168 10.94 -35.15 -3.19
CA GLN A 168 11.97 -36.17 -3.35
C GLN A 168 11.43 -37.24 -4.32
N PRO A 169 12.12 -37.51 -5.44
CA PRO A 169 11.78 -38.67 -6.26
C PRO A 169 12.06 -39.90 -5.42
N GLN A 170 11.02 -40.63 -5.08
CA GLN A 170 11.17 -41.98 -4.52
C GLN A 170 11.94 -42.83 -5.52
N ARG A 171 13.23 -43.05 -5.24
CA ARG A 171 14.01 -44.09 -5.92
C ARG A 171 13.43 -45.45 -5.56
N LYS A 172 12.67 -46.04 -6.46
CA LYS A 172 12.36 -47.48 -6.41
C LYS A 172 13.65 -48.23 -6.62
N PHE A 173 14.18 -48.83 -5.56
CA PHE A 173 15.21 -49.84 -5.72
C PHE A 173 14.51 -51.12 -6.19
N LEU A 174 14.78 -51.53 -7.44
CA LEU A 174 14.52 -52.89 -7.90
C LEU A 174 15.61 -53.75 -7.29
N VAL A 175 15.21 -54.69 -6.42
CA VAL A 175 16.07 -55.81 -5.98
C VAL A 175 15.83 -56.95 -6.97
N LEU A 176 16.89 -57.37 -7.65
CA LEU A 176 16.95 -58.59 -8.44
C LEU A 176 17.26 -59.79 -7.49
#